data_bf4db2f24da47ac284cbcb1e8a9ae26e
#
_entry.id   bf4db2f24da47ac284cbcb1e8a9ae26e
#
_cell.length_a   1.000
_cell.length_b   1.000
_cell.length_c   1.000
_cell.angle_alpha   90.00
_cell.angle_beta   90.00
_cell.angle_gamma   90.00
#
_symmetry.space_group_name_H-M   'P 1'
#
loop_
_entity.id
_entity.type
_entity.pdbx_description
1 polymer ?
#
loop_
_entity_poly.entity_id
_entity_poly.type
_entity_poly.pdbx_seq_one_letter_code
_entity_poly.pdbx_strand_id
1 'polypeptide(L)'
;GTCTWTGSYTGQVQKNNCADGGVGDMVSVSSSKLPGHPYTSNISLADANKKAENAVRGAEGQAYANKNGGCTWTYVASRDFYKNNCAGSGVGQRITVTSTQANGGTPITSKVSLADARSKAEQILDQKGQDYANQHGTCVWTGTGSATFYKDNCGTCKHGVALSVPYSALGLSALTSTVSQADAD
;
A
#
# COMPACT_ATOMS: atom_id res chain seq x y z
N GLY A 1 56.57 -35.60 -1.45
CA GLY A 1 55.10 -35.53 -1.19
C GLY A 1 54.53 -34.19 -1.65
N THR A 2 53.37 -34.20 -2.32
CA THR A 2 52.64 -32.99 -2.73
C THR A 2 51.76 -32.52 -1.57
N CYS A 3 51.86 -31.24 -1.19
CA CYS A 3 50.98 -30.63 -0.20
C CYS A 3 49.62 -30.35 -0.86
N THR A 4 48.56 -30.64 -0.13
CA THR A 4 47.19 -30.32 -0.56
C THR A 4 46.56 -29.35 0.46
N TRP A 5 46.06 -28.22 -0.02
CA TRP A 5 45.33 -27.24 0.78
C TRP A 5 43.83 -27.41 0.57
N THR A 6 43.05 -27.30 1.66
CA THR A 6 41.58 -27.30 1.61
C THR A 6 41.08 -25.91 1.84
N GLY A 7 40.29 -25.39 0.90
CA GLY A 7 39.69 -24.07 0.96
C GLY A 7 38.30 -24.06 1.59
N SER A 8 37.95 -22.93 2.17
CA SER A 8 36.62 -22.66 2.72
C SER A 8 36.17 -21.26 2.37
N TYR A 9 34.86 -21.10 2.19
CA TYR A 9 34.21 -19.80 1.97
C TYR A 9 32.77 -19.86 2.43
N THR A 10 32.28 -18.74 2.95
CA THR A 10 30.85 -18.53 3.27
C THR A 10 30.41 -17.20 2.69
N GLY A 11 29.30 -17.18 1.97
CA GLY A 11 28.75 -15.98 1.33
C GLY A 11 27.23 -15.93 1.44
N GLN A 12 26.66 -14.76 1.12
CA GLN A 12 25.23 -14.57 1.01
C GLN A 12 24.80 -14.75 -0.45
N VAL A 13 23.78 -15.58 -0.67
CA VAL A 13 23.22 -15.85 -2.00
C VAL A 13 21.71 -15.70 -1.91
N GLN A 14 21.13 -14.85 -2.75
CA GLN A 14 19.69 -14.65 -2.78
C GLN A 14 18.99 -15.78 -3.53
N LYS A 15 17.93 -16.34 -2.95
CA LYS A 15 17.02 -17.23 -3.68
C LYS A 15 16.40 -16.47 -4.86
N ASN A 16 16.43 -17.06 -6.06
CA ASN A 16 15.98 -16.39 -7.29
C ASN A 16 14.88 -17.14 -8.07
N ASN A 17 14.37 -18.23 -7.53
CA ASN A 17 13.32 -19.05 -8.17
C ASN A 17 11.95 -18.93 -7.47
N CYS A 18 11.65 -17.78 -6.88
CA CYS A 18 10.32 -17.50 -6.35
C CYS A 18 9.33 -17.29 -7.50
N ALA A 19 8.20 -18.00 -7.46
CA ALA A 19 7.11 -17.80 -8.42
C ALA A 19 6.41 -16.45 -8.21
N ASP A 20 5.65 -16.01 -9.22
CA ASP A 20 4.73 -14.86 -9.16
C ASP A 20 5.36 -13.56 -8.62
N GLY A 21 6.61 -13.30 -8.97
CA GLY A 21 7.32 -12.08 -8.56
C GLY A 21 7.68 -12.01 -7.08
N GLY A 22 7.64 -13.13 -6.36
CA GLY A 22 8.10 -13.19 -4.98
C GLY A 22 9.60 -12.85 -4.86
N VAL A 23 9.97 -12.20 -3.77
CA VAL A 23 11.36 -11.88 -3.46
C VAL A 23 11.96 -12.98 -2.58
N GLY A 24 13.07 -13.58 -3.03
CA GLY A 24 13.76 -14.63 -2.28
C GLY A 24 14.57 -14.07 -1.12
N ASP A 25 14.63 -14.84 -0.05
CA ASP A 25 15.47 -14.52 1.10
C ASP A 25 16.97 -14.63 0.75
N MET A 26 17.80 -13.85 1.43
CA MET A 26 19.25 -14.03 1.45
C MET A 26 19.59 -15.24 2.30
N VAL A 27 20.34 -16.18 1.72
CA VAL A 27 20.74 -17.43 2.36
C VAL A 27 22.24 -17.42 2.59
N SER A 28 22.67 -17.71 3.80
CA SER A 28 24.09 -17.92 4.10
C SER A 28 24.52 -19.30 3.59
N VAL A 29 25.38 -19.33 2.60
CA VAL A 29 25.87 -20.53 1.95
C VAL A 29 27.32 -20.75 2.30
N SER A 30 27.62 -21.86 2.98
CA SER A 30 28.99 -22.31 3.24
C SER A 30 29.41 -23.32 2.17
N SER A 31 30.65 -23.22 1.67
CA SER A 31 31.23 -24.19 0.73
C SER A 31 31.19 -25.63 1.26
N SER A 32 31.22 -25.81 2.58
CA SER A 32 31.12 -27.15 3.22
C SER A 32 29.73 -27.81 3.04
N LYS A 33 28.71 -27.04 2.62
CA LYS A 33 27.35 -27.53 2.37
C LYS A 33 27.08 -27.85 0.89
N LEU A 34 28.05 -27.58 0.02
CA LEU A 34 27.91 -27.75 -1.43
C LEU A 34 28.42 -29.14 -1.88
N PRO A 35 27.86 -29.71 -2.96
CA PRO A 35 28.20 -31.06 -3.44
C PRO A 35 29.68 -31.24 -3.80
N GLY A 36 30.35 -30.17 -4.28
CA GLY A 36 31.73 -30.19 -4.71
C GLY A 36 32.77 -30.16 -3.56
N HIS A 37 32.34 -30.09 -2.30
CA HIS A 37 33.25 -30.12 -1.14
C HIS A 37 33.92 -31.49 -0.98
N PRO A 38 35.24 -31.53 -0.62
CA PRO A 38 36.16 -30.44 -0.29
C PRO A 38 36.80 -29.77 -1.52
N TYR A 39 36.93 -28.44 -1.49
CA TYR A 39 37.60 -27.65 -2.52
C TYR A 39 39.11 -27.62 -2.22
N THR A 40 39.88 -28.35 -3.00
CA THR A 40 41.32 -28.55 -2.75
C THR A 40 42.20 -27.95 -3.83
N SER A 41 43.44 -27.64 -3.47
CA SER A 41 44.50 -27.22 -4.39
C SER A 41 45.87 -27.75 -3.99
N ASN A 42 46.69 -28.04 -4.99
CA ASN A 42 48.11 -28.34 -4.82
C ASN A 42 49.00 -27.10 -5.04
N ILE A 43 48.41 -25.93 -5.33
CA ILE A 43 49.10 -24.68 -5.63
C ILE A 43 49.26 -23.85 -4.34
N SER A 44 48.13 -23.54 -3.69
CA SER A 44 48.14 -22.75 -2.46
C SER A 44 46.75 -22.79 -1.76
N LEU A 45 46.73 -22.37 -0.49
CA LEU A 45 45.47 -22.15 0.26
C LEU A 45 44.63 -21.08 -0.40
N ALA A 46 45.24 -20.02 -0.94
CA ALA A 46 44.51 -18.95 -1.64
C ALA A 46 43.77 -19.50 -2.88
N ASP A 47 44.37 -20.38 -3.67
CA ASP A 47 43.71 -21.03 -4.80
C ASP A 47 42.58 -21.96 -4.35
N ALA A 48 42.78 -22.74 -3.28
CA ALA A 48 41.70 -23.56 -2.71
C ALA A 48 40.53 -22.72 -2.20
N ASN A 49 40.78 -21.59 -1.52
CA ASN A 49 39.73 -20.67 -1.06
C ASN A 49 39.00 -20.03 -2.25
N LYS A 50 39.71 -19.68 -3.33
CA LYS A 50 39.11 -19.15 -4.55
C LYS A 50 38.16 -20.14 -5.23
N LYS A 51 38.50 -21.41 -5.26
CA LYS A 51 37.62 -22.49 -5.75
C LYS A 51 36.35 -22.60 -4.89
N ALA A 52 36.49 -22.56 -3.56
CA ALA A 52 35.34 -22.55 -2.63
C ALA A 52 34.45 -21.33 -2.81
N GLU A 53 35.03 -20.12 -2.99
CA GLU A 53 34.30 -18.91 -3.28
C GLU A 53 33.53 -19.01 -4.60
N ASN A 54 34.17 -19.46 -5.68
CA ASN A 54 33.55 -19.62 -6.98
C ASN A 54 32.36 -20.59 -6.92
N ALA A 55 32.43 -21.65 -6.17
CA ALA A 55 31.33 -22.60 -5.98
C ALA A 55 30.16 -21.96 -5.24
N VAL A 56 30.42 -21.21 -4.16
CA VAL A 56 29.37 -20.51 -3.38
C VAL A 56 28.71 -19.41 -4.21
N ARG A 57 29.48 -18.65 -5.00
CA ARG A 57 28.94 -17.58 -5.86
C ARG A 57 28.37 -18.10 -7.18
N GLY A 58 28.64 -19.34 -7.54
CA GLY A 58 28.23 -19.97 -8.80
C GLY A 58 26.93 -20.77 -8.69
N ALA A 59 26.76 -21.69 -9.63
CA ALA A 59 25.53 -22.49 -9.77
C ALA A 59 25.22 -23.36 -8.55
N GLU A 60 26.24 -23.93 -7.89
CA GLU A 60 26.05 -24.77 -6.70
C GLU A 60 25.46 -23.96 -5.53
N GLY A 61 26.05 -22.79 -5.25
CA GLY A 61 25.55 -21.89 -4.21
C GLY A 61 24.15 -21.38 -4.52
N GLN A 62 23.85 -21.06 -5.78
CA GLN A 62 22.51 -20.66 -6.20
C GLN A 62 21.50 -21.80 -6.04
N ALA A 63 21.86 -23.03 -6.40
CA ALA A 63 21.01 -24.19 -6.21
C ALA A 63 20.72 -24.44 -4.72
N TYR A 64 21.75 -24.29 -3.87
CA TYR A 64 21.58 -24.40 -2.42
C TYR A 64 20.63 -23.30 -1.87
N ALA A 65 20.81 -22.04 -2.28
CA ALA A 65 19.95 -20.94 -1.87
C ALA A 65 18.51 -21.14 -2.35
N ASN A 66 18.31 -21.63 -3.57
CA ASN A 66 16.99 -21.92 -4.13
C ASN A 66 16.25 -23.03 -3.37
N LYS A 67 16.99 -24.01 -2.86
CA LYS A 67 16.42 -25.11 -2.07
C LYS A 67 16.09 -24.70 -0.64
N ASN A 68 16.91 -23.87 0.00
CA ASN A 68 16.86 -23.63 1.43
C ASN A 68 16.31 -22.25 1.83
N GLY A 69 16.21 -21.30 0.89
CA GLY A 69 15.65 -19.98 1.13
C GLY A 69 14.12 -19.97 1.03
N GLY A 70 13.50 -19.03 1.73
CA GLY A 70 12.09 -18.71 1.61
C GLY A 70 11.81 -17.68 0.51
N CYS A 71 10.53 -17.46 0.22
CA CYS A 71 10.06 -16.38 -0.64
C CYS A 71 9.10 -15.46 0.14
N THR A 72 9.11 -14.19 -0.22
CA THR A 72 8.16 -13.19 0.32
C THR A 72 7.42 -12.53 -0.83
N TRP A 73 6.11 -12.53 -0.76
CA TRP A 73 5.23 -11.82 -1.68
C TRP A 73 4.65 -10.60 -1.00
N THR A 74 4.59 -9.49 -1.72
CA THR A 74 3.95 -8.26 -1.26
C THR A 74 2.79 -7.95 -2.19
N TYR A 75 1.64 -7.57 -1.64
CA TYR A 75 0.49 -7.16 -2.42
C TYR A 75 -0.16 -5.90 -1.83
N VAL A 76 -0.63 -5.02 -2.71
CA VAL A 76 -1.40 -3.84 -2.35
C VAL A 76 -2.75 -3.92 -3.06
N ALA A 77 -3.81 -4.09 -2.28
CA ALA A 77 -5.18 -3.93 -2.76
C ALA A 77 -5.62 -2.47 -2.64
N SER A 78 -6.57 -2.05 -3.46
CA SER A 78 -7.21 -0.73 -3.36
C SER A 78 -8.71 -0.85 -3.58
N ARG A 79 -9.48 0.01 -2.87
CA ARG A 79 -10.95 0.08 -2.99
C ARG A 79 -11.42 1.48 -2.69
N ASP A 80 -12.52 1.87 -3.34
CA ASP A 80 -13.19 3.14 -3.08
C ASP A 80 -14.14 3.01 -1.88
N PHE A 81 -14.06 3.99 -1.01
CA PHE A 81 -14.96 4.17 0.13
C PHE A 81 -15.54 5.58 0.12
N TYR A 82 -16.72 5.76 0.65
CA TYR A 82 -17.29 7.06 0.93
C TYR A 82 -17.20 7.33 2.42
N LYS A 83 -16.74 8.53 2.80
CA LYS A 83 -16.85 8.97 4.20
C LYS A 83 -18.33 8.93 4.61
N ASN A 84 -18.66 8.23 5.67
CA ASN A 84 -20.06 7.99 6.08
C ASN A 84 -20.41 8.53 7.46
N ASN A 85 -19.48 9.26 8.09
CA ASN A 85 -19.67 9.88 9.41
C ASN A 85 -19.73 11.41 9.35
N CYS A 86 -20.24 11.99 8.25
CA CYS A 86 -20.50 13.40 8.14
C CYS A 86 -21.66 13.82 9.05
N ALA A 87 -21.52 14.96 9.72
CA ALA A 87 -22.58 15.49 10.58
C ALA A 87 -23.76 16.04 9.75
N GLY A 88 -24.97 15.94 10.29
CA GLY A 88 -26.20 16.49 9.69
C GLY A 88 -26.44 16.01 8.26
N SER A 89 -26.63 16.95 7.33
CA SER A 89 -26.88 16.69 5.90
C SER A 89 -25.62 16.57 5.04
N GLY A 90 -24.41 16.56 5.67
CA GLY A 90 -23.15 16.45 4.92
C GLY A 90 -23.04 15.14 4.16
N VAL A 91 -22.56 15.23 2.93
CA VAL A 91 -22.30 14.08 2.06
C VAL A 91 -20.82 13.81 2.01
N GLY A 92 -20.44 12.58 2.34
CA GLY A 92 -19.04 12.17 2.31
C GLY A 92 -18.52 11.99 0.89
N GLN A 93 -17.33 12.50 0.64
CA GLN A 93 -16.65 12.34 -0.64
C GLN A 93 -16.06 10.93 -0.76
N ARG A 94 -15.93 10.49 -2.01
CA ARG A 94 -15.24 9.23 -2.35
C ARG A 94 -13.74 9.39 -2.13
N ILE A 95 -13.15 8.40 -1.51
CA ILE A 95 -11.69 8.28 -1.34
C ILE A 95 -11.25 6.86 -1.72
N THR A 96 -10.21 6.75 -2.52
CA THR A 96 -9.57 5.46 -2.80
C THR A 96 -8.60 5.13 -1.67
N VAL A 97 -8.84 4.01 -1.00
CA VAL A 97 -8.01 3.53 0.13
C VAL A 97 -7.23 2.31 -0.31
N THR A 98 -5.92 2.33 -0.07
CA THR A 98 -5.08 1.15 -0.26
C THR A 98 -4.96 0.34 1.03
N SER A 99 -4.72 -0.97 0.89
CA SER A 99 -4.52 -1.85 2.05
C SER A 99 -3.33 -1.42 2.91
N THR A 100 -2.29 -0.85 2.30
CA THR A 100 -1.14 -0.30 3.02
C THR A 100 -1.53 0.91 3.86
N GLN A 101 -2.34 1.85 3.32
CA GLN A 101 -2.86 3.00 4.07
C GLN A 101 -3.73 2.55 5.24
N ALA A 102 -4.69 1.66 4.99
CA ALA A 102 -5.56 1.09 6.02
C ALA A 102 -4.78 0.31 7.10
N ASN A 103 -3.59 -0.19 6.77
CA ASN A 103 -2.68 -0.88 7.69
C ASN A 103 -1.62 0.04 8.33
N GLY A 104 -1.86 1.34 8.40
CA GLY A 104 -0.95 2.30 9.04
C GLY A 104 0.38 2.47 8.30
N GLY A 105 0.41 2.32 6.98
CA GLY A 105 1.60 2.43 6.14
C GLY A 105 2.44 1.15 6.04
N THR A 106 2.06 0.08 6.73
CA THR A 106 2.81 -1.19 6.73
C THR A 106 2.44 -2.04 5.51
N PRO A 107 3.42 -2.46 4.67
CA PRO A 107 3.16 -3.34 3.54
C PRO A 107 2.56 -4.68 3.96
N ILE A 108 1.65 -5.20 3.15
CA ILE A 108 1.04 -6.51 3.36
C ILE A 108 1.89 -7.57 2.66
N THR A 109 2.43 -8.50 3.44
CA THR A 109 3.32 -9.55 2.93
C THR A 109 2.85 -10.95 3.31
N SER A 110 3.33 -11.93 2.55
CA SER A 110 3.16 -13.35 2.85
C SER A 110 4.43 -14.14 2.55
N LYS A 111 4.68 -15.16 3.35
CA LYS A 111 5.70 -16.20 3.12
C LYS A 111 5.11 -17.45 2.46
N VAL A 112 3.81 -17.45 2.14
CA VAL A 112 3.08 -18.62 1.60
C VAL A 112 2.93 -18.51 0.08
N SER A 113 2.33 -17.42 -0.41
CA SER A 113 2.08 -17.18 -1.83
C SER A 113 1.63 -15.74 -2.09
N LEU A 114 1.63 -15.33 -3.36
CA LEU A 114 1.00 -14.07 -3.80
C LEU A 114 -0.50 -14.06 -3.51
N ALA A 115 -1.19 -15.19 -3.71
CA ALA A 115 -2.63 -15.31 -3.42
C ALA A 115 -2.94 -15.09 -1.93
N ASP A 116 -2.10 -15.59 -1.03
CA ASP A 116 -2.25 -15.34 0.41
C ASP A 116 -1.95 -13.87 0.77
N ALA A 117 -0.93 -13.26 0.17
CA ALA A 117 -0.67 -11.83 0.35
C ALA A 117 -1.86 -10.97 -0.12
N ARG A 118 -2.46 -11.33 -1.27
CA ARG A 118 -3.67 -10.68 -1.80
C ARG A 118 -4.86 -10.82 -0.85
N SER A 119 -5.15 -12.04 -0.39
CA SER A 119 -6.24 -12.28 0.55
C SER A 119 -6.11 -11.46 1.83
N LYS A 120 -4.91 -11.38 2.40
CA LYS A 120 -4.62 -10.54 3.56
C LYS A 120 -4.84 -9.05 3.29
N ALA A 121 -4.43 -8.55 2.11
CA ALA A 121 -4.63 -7.17 1.72
C ALA A 121 -6.12 -6.81 1.57
N GLU A 122 -6.93 -7.70 0.97
CA GLU A 122 -8.38 -7.54 0.87
C GLU A 122 -9.05 -7.53 2.26
N GLN A 123 -8.65 -8.45 3.14
CA GLN A 123 -9.16 -8.49 4.52
C GLN A 123 -8.87 -7.21 5.30
N ILE A 124 -7.70 -6.60 5.12
CA ILE A 124 -7.38 -5.30 5.74
C ILE A 124 -8.34 -4.21 5.25
N LEU A 125 -8.64 -4.15 3.95
CA LEU A 125 -9.62 -3.20 3.41
C LEU A 125 -11.02 -3.44 3.97
N ASP A 126 -11.45 -4.71 4.08
CA ASP A 126 -12.76 -5.06 4.65
C ASP A 126 -12.88 -4.61 6.11
N GLN A 127 -11.81 -4.75 6.89
CA GLN A 127 -11.82 -4.46 8.33
C GLN A 127 -11.57 -2.99 8.66
N LYS A 128 -10.72 -2.29 7.90
CA LYS A 128 -10.20 -0.96 8.27
C LYS A 128 -10.40 0.12 7.20
N GLY A 129 -10.82 -0.25 5.99
CA GLY A 129 -10.92 0.68 4.87
C GLY A 129 -11.93 1.80 5.12
N GLN A 130 -13.10 1.47 5.70
CA GLN A 130 -14.14 2.45 6.04
C GLN A 130 -13.68 3.40 7.16
N ASP A 131 -13.00 2.89 8.18
CA ASP A 131 -12.48 3.73 9.27
C ASP A 131 -11.42 4.71 8.75
N TYR A 132 -10.53 4.23 7.86
CA TYR A 132 -9.56 5.10 7.20
C TYR A 132 -10.26 6.21 6.38
N ALA A 133 -11.29 5.85 5.61
CA ALA A 133 -12.07 6.81 4.83
C ALA A 133 -12.79 7.83 5.72
N ASN A 134 -13.30 7.41 6.87
CA ASN A 134 -13.94 8.28 7.85
C ASN A 134 -12.98 9.27 8.51
N GLN A 135 -11.71 8.87 8.70
CA GLN A 135 -10.68 9.73 9.27
C GLN A 135 -10.10 10.71 8.25
N HIS A 136 -9.91 10.28 6.99
CA HIS A 136 -9.15 11.03 5.99
C HIS A 136 -9.99 11.59 4.84
N GLY A 137 -11.24 11.15 4.68
CA GLY A 137 -12.16 11.66 3.69
C GLY A 137 -12.75 13.03 4.08
N THR A 138 -13.33 13.71 3.12
CA THR A 138 -13.93 15.04 3.26
C THR A 138 -15.44 14.95 3.25
N CYS A 139 -16.13 15.78 4.03
CA CYS A 139 -17.57 16.00 3.94
C CYS A 139 -17.84 17.23 3.08
N VAL A 140 -18.95 17.24 2.36
CA VAL A 140 -19.44 18.38 1.61
C VAL A 140 -20.90 18.63 2.02
N TRP A 141 -21.21 19.86 2.37
CA TRP A 141 -22.55 20.36 2.65
C TRP A 141 -23.00 21.22 1.48
N THR A 142 -24.30 21.13 1.17
CA THR A 142 -24.93 21.98 0.15
C THR A 142 -25.86 22.96 0.85
N GLY A 143 -25.72 24.23 0.53
CA GLY A 143 -26.55 25.29 1.08
C GLY A 143 -28.02 25.10 0.69
N THR A 144 -28.90 25.23 1.68
CA THR A 144 -30.35 25.11 1.54
C THR A 144 -31.07 26.40 1.96
N GLY A 145 -30.29 27.45 2.17
CA GLY A 145 -30.80 28.74 2.64
C GLY A 145 -31.80 29.40 1.70
N SER A 146 -32.46 30.40 2.23
CA SER A 146 -33.38 31.29 1.48
C SER A 146 -33.16 32.73 1.90
N ALA A 147 -33.38 33.66 0.97
CA ALA A 147 -33.37 35.07 1.25
C ALA A 147 -34.82 35.63 1.18
N THR A 148 -35.10 36.61 2.03
CA THR A 148 -36.38 37.28 2.02
C THR A 148 -36.27 38.56 1.19
N PHE A 149 -37.11 38.68 0.18
CA PHE A 149 -37.21 39.85 -0.67
C PHE A 149 -38.59 40.50 -0.47
N TYR A 150 -38.63 41.80 -0.61
CA TYR A 150 -39.87 42.56 -0.59
C TYR A 150 -40.12 43.12 -1.99
N LYS A 151 -41.37 43.05 -2.42
CA LYS A 151 -41.78 43.72 -3.66
C LYS A 151 -41.69 45.23 -3.46
N ASP A 152 -40.83 45.89 -4.24
CA ASP A 152 -40.55 47.34 -4.11
C ASP A 152 -41.36 48.21 -5.08
N ASN A 153 -42.03 47.61 -6.07
CA ASN A 153 -42.83 48.31 -7.11
C ASN A 153 -44.36 48.33 -6.82
N CYS A 154 -44.76 48.46 -5.57
CA CYS A 154 -46.18 48.43 -5.16
C CYS A 154 -46.87 49.75 -5.28
N GLY A 155 -46.30 50.78 -5.90
CA GLY A 155 -46.88 52.14 -5.99
C GLY A 155 -46.71 52.92 -4.68
N THR A 156 -47.11 54.18 -4.71
CA THR A 156 -46.96 55.15 -3.59
C THR A 156 -47.50 54.61 -2.28
N CYS A 157 -46.70 54.59 -1.24
CA CYS A 157 -47.05 54.29 0.17
C CYS A 157 -47.52 52.87 0.50
N LYS A 158 -47.16 51.84 -0.31
CA LYS A 158 -47.45 50.44 0.02
C LYS A 158 -46.15 49.65 0.17
N HIS A 159 -46.06 48.90 1.27
CA HIS A 159 -45.00 47.93 1.44
C HIS A 159 -45.37 46.62 0.71
N GLY A 160 -44.44 46.06 -0.04
CA GLY A 160 -44.64 44.77 -0.69
C GLY A 160 -44.64 43.62 0.32
N VAL A 161 -45.36 42.57 -0.03
CA VAL A 161 -45.36 41.33 0.73
C VAL A 161 -43.96 40.70 0.70
N ALA A 162 -43.51 40.22 1.85
CA ALA A 162 -42.28 39.46 1.95
C ALA A 162 -42.41 38.14 1.19
N LEU A 163 -41.42 37.85 0.38
CA LEU A 163 -41.29 36.59 -0.38
C LEU A 163 -40.00 35.91 0.03
N SER A 164 -40.10 34.73 0.60
CA SER A 164 -38.93 33.88 0.85
C SER A 164 -38.57 33.14 -0.43
N VAL A 165 -37.38 33.37 -0.94
CA VAL A 165 -36.91 32.77 -2.18
C VAL A 165 -35.73 31.84 -1.83
N PRO A 166 -35.85 30.54 -2.07
CA PRO A 166 -34.74 29.63 -1.86
C PRO A 166 -33.60 29.90 -2.87
N TYR A 167 -32.36 29.72 -2.46
CA TYR A 167 -31.20 29.96 -3.32
C TYR A 167 -31.28 29.20 -4.64
N SER A 168 -31.85 27.99 -4.63
CA SER A 168 -32.08 27.19 -5.83
C SER A 168 -32.96 27.87 -6.89
N ALA A 169 -33.89 28.73 -6.47
CA ALA A 169 -34.78 29.45 -7.37
C ALA A 169 -34.14 30.74 -7.96
N LEU A 170 -33.00 31.16 -7.41
CA LEU A 170 -32.26 32.32 -7.92
C LEU A 170 -31.30 31.98 -9.06
N GLY A 171 -31.27 30.73 -9.52
CA GLY A 171 -30.35 30.26 -10.54
C GLY A 171 -28.87 30.25 -10.10
N LEU A 172 -28.62 30.37 -8.82
CA LEU A 172 -27.28 30.25 -8.25
C LEU A 172 -26.85 28.78 -8.32
N SER A 173 -25.61 28.55 -8.70
CA SER A 173 -24.98 27.21 -8.55
C SER A 173 -25.10 26.80 -7.09
N ALA A 174 -25.30 25.51 -6.82
CA ALA A 174 -25.37 24.99 -5.47
C ALA A 174 -24.17 25.50 -4.65
N LEU A 175 -24.41 26.27 -3.62
CA LEU A 175 -23.39 26.71 -2.68
C LEU A 175 -22.97 25.48 -1.88
N THR A 176 -21.67 25.22 -1.81
CA THR A 176 -21.14 24.06 -1.09
C THR A 176 -20.04 24.49 -0.14
N SER A 177 -19.95 23.83 1.00
CA SER A 177 -18.87 23.99 1.97
C SER A 177 -18.30 22.65 2.37
N THR A 178 -17.03 22.65 2.71
CA THR A 178 -16.32 21.51 3.33
C THR A 178 -16.12 21.70 4.84
N VAL A 179 -16.66 22.79 5.39
CA VAL A 179 -16.53 23.14 6.82
C VAL A 179 -17.77 22.73 7.61
N SER A 180 -18.94 23.20 7.20
CA SER A 180 -20.20 22.90 7.88
C SER A 180 -21.41 23.26 7.01
N GLN A 181 -22.61 22.82 7.43
CA GLN A 181 -23.88 23.26 6.82
C GLN A 181 -24.10 24.78 6.97
N ALA A 182 -23.78 25.32 8.15
CA ALA A 182 -23.94 26.77 8.41
C ALA A 182 -23.02 27.64 7.54
N ASP A 183 -21.91 27.12 7.08
CA ASP A 183 -21.00 27.80 6.15
C ASP A 183 -21.47 27.67 4.69
N ALA A 184 -22.26 26.64 4.38
CA ALA A 184 -22.89 26.46 3.07
C ALA A 184 -24.16 27.29 2.91
N ASP A 185 -24.91 27.53 3.98
CA ASP A 185 -26.16 28.32 4.03
C ASP A 185 -25.90 29.84 4.07
#